data_e402a13f5446bbd0e705e19ca7320773
#
_entry.id   e402a13f5446bbd0e705e19ca7320773
#
_cell.length_a   1.000
_cell.length_b   1.000
_cell.length_c   1.000
_cell.angle_alpha   90.00
_cell.angle_beta   90.00
_cell.angle_gamma   90.00
#
_symmetry.space_group_name_H-M   'P 1'
#
loop_
_entity.id
_entity.type
_entity.pdbx_description
1 polymer ?
#
loop_
_entity_poly.entity_id
_entity_poly.type
_entity_poly.pdbx_seq_one_letter_code
_entity_poly.pdbx_strand_id
1 'polypeptide(L)'
;MSMISNVPVYCRIQLWSVSNYHWYLKQEIQSPKTTPTDETTPTHYTGVVWDPIVPLRLHTLLNNGQYIQYNWKRGVVTSTSLNVNNNSTVAVIDGEALLLTPFRDVIVPLPMSHKRLVFPSPVVMATFAPPPTPNDLLIVLSDGSVYVAKSGTKMEYTLTNLRFPCMEGDDFSIHKLRQIVWAADGLL
;
A
#
# COMPACT_ATOMS: atom_id res chain seq x y z
N MET A 1 13.38 12.24 -3.14
CA MET A 1 13.84 10.97 -2.55
C MET A 1 15.23 10.71 -3.12
N SER A 2 16.27 10.72 -2.31
CA SER A 2 17.64 10.48 -2.79
C SER A 2 18.14 9.17 -2.20
N MET A 3 18.87 8.40 -3.02
CA MET A 3 19.57 7.19 -2.57
C MET A 3 21.05 7.48 -2.48
N ILE A 4 21.68 6.96 -1.43
CA ILE A 4 23.14 6.76 -1.37
C ILE A 4 23.34 5.27 -1.51
N SER A 5 23.97 4.86 -2.61
CA SER A 5 24.44 3.48 -2.77
C SER A 5 25.91 3.42 -2.39
N ASN A 6 26.19 2.92 -1.22
CA ASN A 6 27.54 2.44 -0.90
C ASN A 6 27.56 0.94 -1.12
N VAL A 7 28.34 0.47 -2.09
CA VAL A 7 28.47 -0.95 -2.38
C VAL A 7 29.73 -1.47 -1.68
N PRO A 8 29.58 -2.34 -0.71
CA PRO A 8 30.18 -3.65 -0.79
C PRO A 8 29.10 -4.72 -0.60
N VAL A 9 29.23 -5.84 -1.29
CA VAL A 9 28.42 -7.09 -1.22
C VAL A 9 27.13 -6.98 -0.40
N TYR A 10 26.08 -6.32 -0.95
CA TYR A 10 24.88 -6.09 -0.14
C TYR A 10 23.70 -6.94 -0.57
N CYS A 11 23.22 -7.68 0.41
CA CYS A 11 21.99 -8.43 0.29
C CYS A 11 20.73 -7.57 0.49
N ARG A 12 20.85 -6.23 0.54
CA ARG A 12 19.71 -5.35 0.82
C ARG A 12 19.81 -3.97 0.17
N ILE A 13 18.65 -3.39 -0.15
CA ILE A 13 18.47 -2.01 -0.56
C ILE A 13 17.76 -1.27 0.57
N GLN A 14 18.25 -0.09 0.93
CA GLN A 14 17.61 0.77 1.92
C GLN A 14 17.03 2.01 1.24
N LEU A 15 15.77 2.28 1.46
CA LEU A 15 15.09 3.48 1.00
C LEU A 15 15.04 4.51 2.12
N TRP A 16 15.63 5.66 1.86
CA TRP A 16 15.68 6.76 2.80
C TRP A 16 14.90 7.96 2.28
N SER A 17 14.22 8.64 3.17
CA SER A 17 13.58 9.94 2.91
C SER A 17 14.34 11.02 3.63
N VAL A 18 14.61 12.13 2.95
CA VAL A 18 15.16 13.34 3.55
C VAL A 18 14.03 14.32 3.82
N SER A 19 13.89 14.73 5.06
CA SER A 19 12.95 15.76 5.46
C SER A 19 13.57 16.58 6.59
N ASN A 20 13.46 17.91 6.51
CA ASN A 20 13.97 18.82 7.54
C ASN A 20 15.44 18.57 7.91
N TYR A 21 16.31 18.32 6.91
CA TYR A 21 17.74 18.01 7.07
C TYR A 21 18.04 16.69 7.79
N HIS A 22 17.02 15.86 8.05
CA HIS A 22 17.19 14.55 8.66
C HIS A 22 16.91 13.42 7.66
N TRP A 23 17.59 12.29 7.86
CA TRP A 23 17.41 11.09 7.07
C TRP A 23 16.57 10.08 7.84
N TYR A 24 15.49 9.62 7.20
CA TYR A 24 14.57 8.64 7.79
C TYR A 24 14.56 7.38 6.94
N LEU A 25 14.94 6.25 7.53
CA LEU A 25 14.79 4.94 6.87
C LEU A 25 13.29 4.65 6.71
N LYS A 26 12.87 4.41 5.46
CA LYS A 26 11.47 4.13 5.13
C LYS A 26 11.23 2.65 4.87
N GLN A 27 12.18 2.00 4.22
CA GLN A 27 12.04 0.59 3.89
C GLN A 27 13.42 -0.05 3.69
N GLU A 28 13.51 -1.32 4.04
CA GLU A 28 14.64 -2.19 3.70
C GLU A 28 14.11 -3.35 2.85
N ILE A 29 14.76 -3.60 1.71
CA ILE A 29 14.42 -4.67 0.78
C ILE A 29 15.60 -5.62 0.74
N GLN A 30 15.39 -6.85 1.17
CA GLN A 30 16.40 -7.89 1.10
C GLN A 30 16.46 -8.49 -0.29
N SER A 31 17.63 -8.97 -0.71
CA SER A 31 17.75 -9.73 -1.95
C SER A 31 16.93 -11.03 -1.83
N PRO A 32 16.29 -11.48 -2.93
CA PRO A 32 15.62 -12.76 -2.94
C PRO A 32 16.58 -13.88 -2.54
N LYS A 33 16.13 -14.79 -1.70
CA LYS A 33 16.92 -16.00 -1.39
C LYS A 33 16.95 -16.88 -2.62
N THR A 34 18.12 -17.40 -2.97
CA THR A 34 18.24 -18.48 -3.97
C THR A 34 17.49 -19.72 -3.48
N THR A 35 16.86 -20.41 -4.40
CA THR A 35 16.27 -21.73 -4.14
C THR A 35 17.34 -22.70 -3.64
N PRO A 36 17.00 -23.71 -2.80
CA PRO A 36 17.96 -24.53 -2.05
C PRO A 36 18.93 -25.37 -2.89
N THR A 37 18.89 -25.31 -4.22
CA THR A 37 19.72 -26.14 -5.13
C THR A 37 21.10 -25.55 -5.44
N ASP A 38 21.36 -24.27 -5.12
CA ASP A 38 22.66 -23.61 -5.37
C ASP A 38 23.13 -22.84 -4.14
N GLU A 39 23.72 -23.55 -3.16
CA GLU A 39 24.21 -22.98 -1.90
C GLU A 39 25.54 -22.19 -2.02
N THR A 40 26.10 -21.99 -3.22
CA THR A 40 27.50 -21.56 -3.32
C THR A 40 27.69 -20.04 -3.36
N THR A 41 26.71 -19.24 -3.76
CA THR A 41 26.87 -17.77 -3.76
C THR A 41 25.60 -17.05 -3.35
N PRO A 42 25.66 -16.22 -2.28
CA PRO A 42 24.50 -15.42 -1.87
C PRO A 42 24.14 -14.42 -2.99
N THR A 43 22.85 -14.30 -3.27
CA THR A 43 22.35 -13.28 -4.20
C THR A 43 22.54 -11.89 -3.61
N HIS A 44 23.06 -10.99 -4.42
CA HIS A 44 23.22 -9.59 -4.06
C HIS A 44 22.89 -8.66 -5.23
N TYR A 45 22.56 -7.42 -4.93
CA TYR A 45 22.28 -6.41 -5.94
C TYR A 45 23.58 -5.90 -6.56
N THR A 46 23.70 -5.96 -7.90
CA THR A 46 24.83 -5.46 -8.67
C THR A 46 24.51 -4.12 -9.35
N GLY A 47 23.25 -3.82 -9.54
CA GLY A 47 22.80 -2.56 -10.12
C GLY A 47 21.47 -2.11 -9.50
N VAL A 48 21.36 -0.81 -9.23
CA VAL A 48 20.17 -0.19 -8.66
C VAL A 48 20.03 1.20 -9.27
N VAL A 49 18.89 1.46 -9.93
CA VAL A 49 18.63 2.76 -10.55
C VAL A 49 17.15 3.14 -10.45
N TRP A 50 16.88 4.39 -10.11
CA TRP A 50 15.53 4.94 -10.21
C TRP A 50 15.15 5.16 -11.68
N ASP A 51 13.89 4.81 -12.02
CA ASP A 51 13.35 5.12 -13.34
C ASP A 51 13.33 6.66 -13.52
N PRO A 52 13.95 7.18 -14.59
CA PRO A 52 14.01 8.63 -14.80
C PRO A 52 12.66 9.23 -15.24
N ILE A 53 11.72 8.40 -15.71
CA ILE A 53 10.44 8.85 -16.27
C ILE A 53 9.28 8.54 -15.31
N VAL A 54 9.26 7.31 -14.75
CA VAL A 54 8.17 6.87 -13.90
C VAL A 54 8.54 7.03 -12.43
N PRO A 55 7.90 7.96 -11.71
CA PRO A 55 8.21 8.18 -10.29
C PRO A 55 7.87 6.93 -9.46
N LEU A 56 8.64 6.72 -8.40
CA LEU A 56 8.49 5.59 -7.46
C LEU A 56 8.66 4.22 -8.13
N ARG A 57 9.46 4.14 -9.20
CA ARG A 57 9.89 2.90 -9.83
C ARG A 57 11.40 2.73 -9.69
N LEU A 58 11.82 1.57 -9.21
CA LEU A 58 13.21 1.21 -9.03
C LEU A 58 13.53 -0.02 -9.86
N HIS A 59 14.59 0.05 -10.64
CA HIS A 59 15.13 -1.07 -11.41
C HIS A 59 16.34 -1.63 -10.67
N THR A 60 16.40 -2.94 -10.56
CA THR A 60 17.49 -3.63 -9.87
C THR A 60 17.98 -4.81 -10.69
N LEU A 61 19.27 -5.06 -10.62
CA LEU A 61 19.93 -6.21 -11.21
C LEU A 61 20.66 -6.99 -10.11
N LEU A 62 20.50 -8.30 -10.12
CA LEU A 62 21.18 -9.21 -9.21
C LEU A 62 22.40 -9.85 -9.89
N ASN A 63 23.35 -10.36 -9.08
CA ASN A 63 24.57 -11.03 -9.55
C ASN A 63 24.30 -12.30 -10.38
N ASN A 64 23.12 -12.91 -10.25
CA ASN A 64 22.68 -14.05 -11.04
C ASN A 64 22.04 -13.65 -12.39
N GLY A 65 22.07 -12.36 -12.75
CA GLY A 65 21.45 -11.81 -13.98
C GLY A 65 19.95 -11.55 -13.87
N GLN A 66 19.31 -11.83 -12.71
CA GLN A 66 17.90 -11.56 -12.53
C GLN A 66 17.65 -10.05 -12.44
N TYR A 67 16.69 -9.57 -13.24
CA TYR A 67 16.20 -8.21 -13.20
C TYR A 67 14.90 -8.16 -12.39
N ILE A 68 14.80 -7.22 -11.44
CA ILE A 68 13.61 -6.99 -10.64
C ILE A 68 13.23 -5.51 -10.71
N GLN A 69 11.95 -5.26 -10.94
CA GLN A 69 11.37 -3.92 -10.93
C GLN A 69 10.45 -3.76 -9.73
N TYR A 70 10.76 -2.80 -8.88
CA TYR A 70 9.90 -2.41 -7.76
C TYR A 70 9.09 -1.18 -8.14
N ASN A 71 7.79 -1.22 -7.87
CA ASN A 71 6.88 -0.10 -8.08
C ASN A 71 6.19 0.22 -6.76
N TRP A 72 6.34 1.43 -6.27
CA TRP A 72 5.61 1.91 -5.11
C TRP A 72 4.41 2.73 -5.55
N LYS A 73 3.31 2.54 -4.86
CA LYS A 73 2.13 3.41 -4.97
C LYS A 73 2.02 4.24 -3.71
N ARG A 74 1.44 5.41 -3.82
CA ARG A 74 1.08 6.18 -2.62
C ARG A 74 -0.06 5.46 -1.92
N GLY A 75 0.19 5.03 -0.69
CA GLY A 75 -0.80 4.39 0.16
C GLY A 75 -1.71 5.40 0.88
N VAL A 76 -2.08 6.49 0.20
CA VAL A 76 -2.94 7.54 0.76
C VAL A 76 -4.12 7.75 -0.16
N VAL A 77 -5.32 7.65 0.38
CA VAL A 77 -6.57 7.95 -0.31
C VAL A 77 -7.37 8.98 0.48
N THR A 78 -8.12 9.79 -0.22
CA THR A 78 -8.90 10.88 0.39
C THR A 78 -10.35 10.79 -0.07
N SER A 79 -11.26 11.06 0.84
CA SER A 79 -12.66 11.29 0.48
C SER A 79 -12.79 12.65 -0.22
N THR A 80 -13.21 12.65 -1.47
CA THR A 80 -13.23 13.84 -2.35
C THR A 80 -14.65 14.36 -2.63
N SER A 81 -15.66 13.77 -2.01
CA SER A 81 -17.04 14.18 -2.21
C SER A 81 -17.29 15.59 -1.64
N LEU A 82 -18.04 16.41 -2.36
CA LEU A 82 -18.54 17.71 -1.88
C LEU A 82 -19.76 17.59 -0.96
N ASN A 83 -20.20 16.38 -0.65
CA ASN A 83 -21.32 16.13 0.24
C ASN A 83 -21.05 16.72 1.64
N VAL A 84 -22.08 17.35 2.23
CA VAL A 84 -22.01 17.92 3.58
C VAL A 84 -21.69 16.88 4.66
N ASN A 85 -22.02 15.61 4.42
CA ASN A 85 -21.73 14.51 5.32
C ASN A 85 -20.30 13.94 5.14
N ASN A 86 -19.52 14.49 4.23
CA ASN A 86 -18.14 14.09 4.05
C ASN A 86 -17.26 14.68 5.16
N ASN A 87 -16.62 13.83 5.95
CA ASN A 87 -15.74 14.23 7.04
C ASN A 87 -14.33 14.63 6.54
N SER A 88 -14.12 14.73 5.23
CA SER A 88 -12.79 14.96 4.64
C SER A 88 -11.75 13.99 5.16
N THR A 89 -12.13 12.72 5.21
CA THR A 89 -11.31 11.66 5.79
C THR A 89 -10.14 11.34 4.87
N VAL A 90 -8.97 11.29 5.44
CA VAL A 90 -7.76 10.75 4.82
C VAL A 90 -7.50 9.37 5.38
N ALA A 91 -7.27 8.41 4.49
CA ALA A 91 -6.88 7.05 4.84
C ALA A 91 -5.45 6.78 4.36
N VAL A 92 -4.60 6.30 5.25
CA VAL A 92 -3.20 5.95 4.97
C VAL A 92 -3.02 4.45 5.17
N ILE A 93 -2.51 3.77 4.16
CA ILE A 93 -2.17 2.35 4.23
C ILE A 93 -0.84 2.20 4.96
N ASP A 94 -0.83 1.42 6.04
CA ASP A 94 0.32 1.12 6.88
C ASP A 94 0.40 -0.40 7.13
N GLY A 95 0.92 -1.14 6.15
CA GLY A 95 0.99 -2.60 6.19
C GLY A 95 -0.40 -3.24 6.33
N GLU A 96 -0.66 -3.91 7.46
CA GLU A 96 -1.95 -4.54 7.78
C GLU A 96 -2.97 -3.56 8.37
N ALA A 97 -2.60 -2.29 8.47
CA ALA A 97 -3.48 -1.29 9.07
C ALA A 97 -3.88 -0.20 8.06
N LEU A 98 -5.08 0.33 8.25
CA LEU A 98 -5.56 1.54 7.60
C LEU A 98 -5.75 2.62 8.67
N LEU A 99 -5.00 3.70 8.54
CA LEU A 99 -5.00 4.83 9.46
C LEU A 99 -5.93 5.92 8.93
N LEU A 100 -6.94 6.29 9.71
CA LEU A 100 -8.00 7.20 9.29
C LEU A 100 -7.97 8.49 10.11
N THR A 101 -8.06 9.63 9.42
CA THR A 101 -8.16 10.94 10.06
C THR A 101 -9.23 11.77 9.36
N PRO A 102 -10.35 12.07 10.03
CA PRO A 102 -11.40 12.95 9.52
C PRO A 102 -11.00 14.41 9.78
N PHE A 103 -10.37 15.06 8.81
CA PHE A 103 -9.82 16.41 8.98
C PHE A 103 -10.86 17.50 9.21
N ARG A 104 -12.13 17.24 8.95
CA ARG A 104 -13.20 18.18 9.31
C ARG A 104 -13.45 18.19 10.83
N ASP A 105 -13.23 17.07 11.51
CA ASP A 105 -13.57 16.90 12.92
C ASP A 105 -12.35 16.96 13.82
N VAL A 106 -11.21 16.43 13.35
CA VAL A 106 -10.00 16.26 14.17
C VAL A 106 -8.76 16.55 13.34
N ILE A 107 -7.84 17.33 13.91
CA ILE A 107 -6.52 17.58 13.30
C ILE A 107 -5.50 16.70 14.03
N VAL A 108 -5.12 15.60 13.40
CA VAL A 108 -4.07 14.71 13.89
C VAL A 108 -2.98 14.61 12.82
N PRO A 109 -1.74 15.05 13.13
CA PRO A 109 -0.65 15.00 12.17
C PRO A 109 -0.21 13.55 11.89
N LEU A 110 0.10 13.25 10.64
CA LEU A 110 0.71 11.97 10.25
C LEU A 110 2.11 11.83 10.88
N PRO A 111 2.52 10.64 11.32
CA PRO A 111 1.93 9.30 11.10
C PRO A 111 0.84 8.88 12.11
N MET A 112 0.48 9.76 13.04
CA MET A 112 -0.63 9.49 13.95
C MET A 112 -1.96 9.50 13.20
N SER A 113 -2.98 8.88 13.77
CA SER A 113 -4.33 8.82 13.20
C SER A 113 -5.39 8.88 14.29
N HIS A 114 -6.58 9.35 13.92
CA HIS A 114 -7.72 9.35 14.83
C HIS A 114 -8.26 7.93 15.05
N LYS A 115 -8.28 7.12 14.00
CA LYS A 115 -8.75 5.72 14.04
C LYS A 115 -7.80 4.81 13.28
N ARG A 116 -7.60 3.62 13.80
CA ARG A 116 -6.84 2.55 13.16
C ARG A 116 -7.73 1.33 12.95
N LEU A 117 -7.83 0.87 11.70
CA LEU A 117 -8.45 -0.40 11.34
C LEU A 117 -7.33 -1.39 11.05
N VAL A 118 -7.42 -2.59 11.63
CA VAL A 118 -6.42 -3.65 11.45
C VAL A 118 -7.05 -4.83 10.72
N PHE A 119 -6.33 -5.39 9.77
CA PHE A 119 -6.77 -6.48 8.90
C PHE A 119 -5.86 -7.71 9.07
N PRO A 120 -6.33 -8.91 8.68
CA PRO A 120 -5.55 -10.14 8.81
C PRO A 120 -4.37 -10.24 7.84
N SER A 121 -4.36 -9.43 6.78
CA SER A 121 -3.32 -9.39 5.75
C SER A 121 -3.03 -7.95 5.33
N PRO A 122 -1.87 -7.67 4.73
CA PRO A 122 -1.52 -6.32 4.28
C PRO A 122 -2.56 -5.71 3.33
N VAL A 123 -2.88 -4.45 3.56
CA VAL A 123 -3.77 -3.66 2.71
C VAL A 123 -3.04 -3.26 1.43
N VAL A 124 -3.58 -3.64 0.28
CA VAL A 124 -3.01 -3.32 -1.05
C VAL A 124 -3.68 -2.09 -1.64
N MET A 125 -4.98 -1.94 -1.42
CA MET A 125 -5.77 -0.86 -1.98
C MET A 125 -6.90 -0.48 -1.03
N ALA A 126 -7.21 0.82 -1.00
CA ALA A 126 -8.41 1.34 -0.37
C ALA A 126 -9.02 2.41 -1.27
N THR A 127 -10.34 2.56 -1.24
CA THR A 127 -11.04 3.63 -1.94
C THR A 127 -12.29 4.05 -1.18
N PHE A 128 -12.58 5.34 -1.18
CA PHE A 128 -13.80 5.86 -0.57
C PHE A 128 -14.99 5.69 -1.51
N ALA A 129 -16.16 5.49 -0.92
CA ALA A 129 -17.42 5.43 -1.64
C ALA A 129 -17.81 6.81 -2.22
N PRO A 130 -18.55 6.82 -3.34
CA PRO A 130 -19.23 8.03 -3.81
C PRO A 130 -20.41 8.39 -2.88
N PRO A 131 -21.00 9.59 -3.03
CA PRO A 131 -22.27 9.89 -2.40
C PRO A 131 -23.34 8.81 -2.71
N PRO A 132 -24.22 8.47 -1.76
CA PRO A 132 -24.53 9.20 -0.53
C PRO A 132 -23.67 8.88 0.68
N THR A 133 -22.79 7.90 0.62
CA THR A 133 -21.99 7.41 1.77
C THR A 133 -20.48 7.68 1.62
N PRO A 134 -20.06 8.95 1.53
CA PRO A 134 -18.68 9.30 1.14
C PRO A 134 -17.60 8.93 2.16
N ASN A 135 -17.97 8.46 3.32
CA ASN A 135 -17.05 8.03 4.37
C ASN A 135 -16.87 6.51 4.43
N ASP A 136 -17.68 5.75 3.67
CA ASP A 136 -17.51 4.31 3.55
C ASP A 136 -16.27 3.98 2.73
N LEU A 137 -15.67 2.84 2.99
CA LEU A 137 -14.42 2.39 2.36
C LEU A 137 -14.57 1.00 1.78
N LEU A 138 -14.00 0.79 0.60
CA LEU A 138 -13.70 -0.51 0.03
C LEU A 138 -12.20 -0.76 0.18
N ILE A 139 -11.84 -1.92 0.73
CA ILE A 139 -10.47 -2.24 1.11
C ILE A 139 -10.14 -3.62 0.53
N VAL A 140 -8.98 -3.71 -0.12
CA VAL A 140 -8.47 -4.96 -0.71
C VAL A 140 -7.18 -5.35 0.00
N LEU A 141 -7.10 -6.59 0.39
CA LEU A 141 -5.93 -7.17 1.04
C LEU A 141 -5.06 -7.95 0.06
N SER A 142 -3.83 -8.23 0.48
CA SER A 142 -2.85 -8.96 -0.33
C SER A 142 -3.20 -10.44 -0.58
N ASP A 143 -4.05 -11.01 0.27
CA ASP A 143 -4.59 -12.37 0.12
C ASP A 143 -5.82 -12.45 -0.81
N GLY A 144 -6.23 -11.33 -1.41
CA GLY A 144 -7.41 -11.24 -2.26
C GLY A 144 -8.72 -10.97 -1.52
N SER A 145 -8.71 -10.95 -0.19
CA SER A 145 -9.89 -10.61 0.59
C SER A 145 -10.30 -9.15 0.35
N VAL A 146 -11.59 -8.91 0.27
CA VAL A 146 -12.17 -7.58 0.08
C VAL A 146 -13.08 -7.25 1.25
N TYR A 147 -12.88 -6.08 1.84
CA TYR A 147 -13.69 -5.58 2.95
C TYR A 147 -14.43 -4.31 2.58
N VAL A 148 -15.66 -4.20 3.03
CA VAL A 148 -16.40 -2.95 3.10
C VAL A 148 -16.41 -2.46 4.54
N ALA A 149 -15.92 -1.27 4.75
CA ALA A 149 -15.98 -0.57 6.03
C ALA A 149 -17.07 0.49 5.95
N LYS A 150 -18.22 0.24 6.57
CA LYS A 150 -19.32 1.20 6.65
C LYS A 150 -19.11 2.14 7.82
N SER A 151 -19.12 3.43 7.53
CA SER A 151 -18.94 4.49 8.52
C SER A 151 -20.24 4.70 9.31
N GLY A 152 -20.16 4.53 10.62
CA GLY A 152 -21.20 4.89 11.56
C GLY A 152 -20.99 6.26 12.19
N THR A 153 -21.75 6.53 13.24
CA THR A 153 -21.56 7.74 14.05
C THR A 153 -20.20 7.71 14.75
N LYS A 154 -19.56 8.88 14.92
CA LYS A 154 -18.27 9.04 15.60
C LYS A 154 -17.11 8.22 15.03
N MET A 155 -17.10 8.01 13.69
CA MET A 155 -16.06 7.23 13.00
C MET A 155 -15.92 5.79 13.50
N GLU A 156 -17.02 5.20 13.95
CA GLU A 156 -17.07 3.77 14.16
C GLU A 156 -17.30 3.08 12.82
N TYR A 157 -16.46 2.08 12.51
CA TYR A 157 -16.56 1.34 11.26
C TYR A 157 -17.04 -0.09 11.52
N THR A 158 -18.07 -0.49 10.79
CA THR A 158 -18.49 -1.89 10.73
C THR A 158 -17.82 -2.53 9.51
N LEU A 159 -17.01 -3.57 9.75
CA LEU A 159 -16.30 -4.29 8.69
C LEU A 159 -17.13 -5.48 8.21
N THR A 160 -17.33 -5.57 6.91
CA THR A 160 -17.95 -6.72 6.26
C THR A 160 -16.96 -7.29 5.24
N ASN A 161 -16.64 -8.59 5.36
CA ASN A 161 -15.83 -9.28 4.37
C ASN A 161 -16.72 -9.69 3.21
N LEU A 162 -16.37 -9.28 2.00
CA LEU A 162 -17.03 -9.66 0.76
C LEU A 162 -16.27 -10.83 0.12
N ARG A 163 -16.99 -11.89 -0.20
CA ARG A 163 -16.46 -13.01 -0.98
C ARG A 163 -16.95 -12.90 -2.41
N PHE A 164 -16.01 -12.84 -3.34
CA PHE A 164 -16.31 -12.85 -4.76
C PHE A 164 -16.04 -14.25 -5.31
N PRO A 165 -17.01 -14.93 -5.93
CA PRO A 165 -16.81 -16.27 -6.48
C PRO A 165 -15.70 -16.36 -7.53
N CYS A 166 -15.43 -15.26 -8.24
CA CYS A 166 -14.36 -15.18 -9.21
C CYS A 166 -12.96 -15.12 -8.60
N MET A 167 -12.86 -14.96 -7.29
CA MET A 167 -11.58 -14.91 -6.55
C MET A 167 -11.25 -16.26 -5.89
N GLU A 168 -12.13 -17.25 -6.01
CA GLU A 168 -11.97 -18.59 -5.46
C GLU A 168 -11.37 -19.54 -6.52
N GLY A 169 -10.11 -19.35 -6.87
CA GLY A 169 -9.41 -20.23 -7.81
C GLY A 169 -7.90 -20.07 -7.73
N ASP A 170 -7.18 -21.15 -8.02
CA ASP A 170 -5.71 -21.19 -7.99
C ASP A 170 -5.05 -20.17 -8.96
N ASP A 171 -5.80 -19.63 -9.91
CA ASP A 171 -5.32 -18.67 -10.91
C ASP A 171 -5.55 -17.19 -10.51
N PHE A 172 -6.20 -16.91 -9.36
CA PHE A 172 -6.38 -15.53 -8.92
C PHE A 172 -5.07 -14.96 -8.37
N SER A 173 -4.54 -13.96 -9.05
CA SER A 173 -3.40 -13.18 -8.57
C SER A 173 -3.82 -11.75 -8.34
N ILE A 174 -3.72 -11.29 -7.09
CA ILE A 174 -3.97 -9.90 -6.70
C ILE A 174 -3.13 -8.91 -7.52
N HIS A 175 -1.99 -9.36 -8.05
CA HIS A 175 -1.14 -8.56 -8.93
C HIS A 175 -1.78 -8.22 -10.28
N LYS A 176 -2.82 -8.96 -10.69
CA LYS A 176 -3.63 -8.67 -11.88
C LYS A 176 -4.71 -7.63 -11.61
N LEU A 177 -5.06 -7.41 -10.34
CA LEU A 177 -6.05 -6.40 -9.96
C LEU A 177 -5.46 -4.99 -10.15
N ARG A 178 -5.98 -4.25 -11.12
CA ARG A 178 -5.50 -2.90 -11.43
C ARG A 178 -6.25 -1.81 -10.68
N GLN A 179 -7.55 -2.00 -10.50
CA GLN A 179 -8.44 -1.02 -9.86
C GLN A 179 -9.71 -1.69 -9.38
N ILE A 180 -10.22 -1.24 -8.22
CA ILE A 180 -11.58 -1.48 -7.75
C ILE A 180 -12.26 -0.13 -7.65
N VAL A 181 -13.50 -0.06 -8.09
CA VAL A 181 -14.31 1.16 -8.09
C VAL A 181 -15.67 0.85 -7.50
N TRP A 182 -16.20 1.77 -6.70
CA TRP A 182 -17.56 1.71 -6.26
C TRP A 182 -18.52 1.97 -7.43
N ALA A 183 -19.58 1.17 -7.55
CA ALA A 183 -20.72 1.52 -8.38
C ALA A 183 -21.67 2.43 -7.59
N ALA A 184 -22.36 3.34 -8.29
CA ALA A 184 -23.23 4.35 -7.67
C ALA A 184 -24.38 3.76 -6.83
N ASP A 185 -24.80 2.52 -7.15
CA ASP A 185 -25.94 1.85 -6.52
C ASP A 185 -25.53 0.88 -5.41
N GLY A 186 -24.28 0.90 -4.99
CA GLY A 186 -23.76 -0.01 -3.95
C GLY A 186 -23.70 -1.47 -4.37
N LEU A 187 -23.89 -1.78 -5.63
CA LEU A 187 -23.68 -3.08 -6.24
C LEU A 187 -22.25 -3.12 -6.85
N LEU A 188 -21.49 -4.06 -6.37
CA LEU A 188 -20.20 -4.42 -6.96
C LEU A 188 -20.39 -5.44 -8.07
#